data_babf195b77b4c754337ff22135d5b847
#
_entry.id   babf195b77b4c754337ff22135d5b847
#
_cell.length_a   1.000
_cell.length_b   1.000
_cell.length_c   1.000
_cell.angle_alpha   90.00
_cell.angle_beta   90.00
_cell.angle_gamma   90.00
#
_symmetry.space_group_name_H-M   'P 1'
#
loop_
_entity.id
_entity.type
_entity.pdbx_description
1 polymer ?
#
loop_
_entity_poly.entity_id
_entity_poly.type
_entity_poly.pdbx_seq_one_letter_code
_entity_poly.pdbx_strand_id
1 'polypeptide(L)'
;MICRLHPGLRSEVLDLPQAIEHDRKLAREAGIDDIVTHRAGDALTDELGTDYDVIFLGNIVHHFAPEQNLALLRRAKNALTPRGTIAIWEVEQPGPGAEADIVGDAFALYFRLTSTSRVYTAEESAGWLSATGYEDVQVSRSSMSPGGVLIAGRSAK
;
A
#
# COMPACT_ATOMS: atom_id res chain seq x y z
N MET A 1 -4.79 -15.36 -1.82
CA MET A 1 -4.16 -14.87 -3.05
C MET A 1 -5.24 -14.40 -4.00
N ILE A 2 -5.37 -13.07 -4.13
CA ILE A 2 -6.55 -12.41 -4.74
C ILE A 2 -6.76 -12.78 -6.21
N CYS A 3 -5.70 -12.87 -7.03
CA CYS A 3 -5.80 -13.22 -8.44
C CYS A 3 -6.40 -14.61 -8.71
N ARG A 4 -6.22 -15.57 -7.79
CA ARG A 4 -6.84 -16.90 -7.90
C ARG A 4 -8.34 -16.89 -7.58
N LEU A 5 -8.77 -15.96 -6.72
CA LEU A 5 -10.18 -15.83 -6.32
C LEU A 5 -10.99 -15.06 -7.38
N HIS A 6 -10.33 -14.29 -8.23
CA HIS A 6 -10.96 -13.45 -9.25
C HIS A 6 -10.38 -13.75 -10.63
N PRO A 7 -10.98 -14.72 -11.38
CA PRO A 7 -10.54 -15.02 -12.74
C PRO A 7 -10.57 -13.77 -13.63
N GLY A 8 -9.47 -13.56 -14.36
CA GLY A 8 -9.29 -12.37 -15.21
C GLY A 8 -8.57 -11.21 -14.53
N LEU A 9 -8.42 -11.22 -13.19
CA LEU A 9 -7.55 -10.25 -12.51
C LEU A 9 -6.09 -10.54 -12.87
N ARG A 10 -5.37 -9.50 -13.27
CA ARG A 10 -3.92 -9.52 -13.47
C ARG A 10 -3.27 -8.57 -12.49
N SER A 11 -2.07 -8.89 -12.06
CA SER A 11 -1.32 -8.06 -11.13
C SER A 11 0.08 -7.79 -11.66
N GLU A 12 0.54 -6.57 -11.49
CA GLU A 12 1.95 -6.21 -11.60
C GLU A 12 2.45 -5.82 -10.20
N VAL A 13 3.58 -6.39 -9.81
CA VAL A 13 4.29 -6.03 -8.58
C VAL A 13 5.47 -5.14 -8.97
N LEU A 14 5.51 -3.91 -8.46
CA LEU A 14 6.65 -3.02 -8.52
C LEU A 14 7.40 -3.13 -7.19
N ASP A 15 8.64 -3.54 -7.24
CA ASP A 15 9.51 -3.61 -6.07
C ASP A 15 10.96 -3.31 -6.45
N LEU A 16 11.80 -3.05 -5.45
CA LEU A 16 13.20 -2.74 -5.67
C LEU A 16 13.94 -3.89 -6.37
N PRO A 17 14.95 -3.60 -7.20
CA PRO A 17 15.66 -4.61 -8.00
C PRO A 17 16.16 -5.81 -7.20
N GLN A 18 16.58 -5.59 -5.95
CA GLN A 18 17.08 -6.65 -5.07
C GLN A 18 16.00 -7.62 -4.58
N ALA A 19 14.73 -7.23 -4.57
CA ALA A 19 13.60 -8.07 -4.16
C ALA A 19 13.03 -8.90 -5.32
N ILE A 20 13.07 -8.38 -6.54
CA ILE A 20 12.37 -8.93 -7.71
C ILE A 20 12.73 -10.38 -8.04
N GLU A 21 13.99 -10.78 -7.88
CA GLU A 21 14.38 -12.17 -8.16
C GLU A 21 13.72 -13.15 -7.19
N HIS A 22 13.66 -12.76 -5.91
CA HIS A 22 12.98 -13.52 -4.88
C HIS A 22 11.48 -13.59 -5.12
N ASP A 23 10.86 -12.49 -5.46
CA ASP A 23 9.42 -12.40 -5.74
C ASP A 23 9.01 -13.29 -6.92
N ARG A 24 9.78 -13.25 -8.01
CA ARG A 24 9.56 -14.13 -9.17
C ARG A 24 9.70 -15.60 -8.82
N LYS A 25 10.63 -15.94 -7.92
CA LYS A 25 10.78 -17.32 -7.42
C LYS A 25 9.52 -17.74 -6.65
N LEU A 26 9.05 -16.91 -5.72
CA LEU A 26 7.84 -17.18 -4.96
C LEU A 26 6.60 -17.30 -5.87
N ALA A 27 6.48 -16.47 -6.89
CA ALA A 27 5.38 -16.53 -7.85
C ALA A 27 5.37 -17.88 -8.62
N ARG A 28 6.54 -18.34 -9.09
CA ARG A 28 6.68 -19.65 -9.75
C ARG A 28 6.35 -20.80 -8.81
N GLU A 29 6.88 -20.78 -7.59
CA GLU A 29 6.59 -21.81 -6.57
C GLU A 29 5.11 -21.86 -6.21
N ALA A 30 4.44 -20.71 -6.26
CA ALA A 30 3.00 -20.61 -6.03
C ALA A 30 2.15 -20.93 -7.29
N GLY A 31 2.77 -21.10 -8.47
CA GLY A 31 2.06 -21.32 -9.74
C GLY A 31 1.14 -20.17 -10.12
N ILE A 32 1.65 -18.93 -10.07
CA ILE A 32 0.92 -17.70 -10.40
C ILE A 32 1.72 -16.75 -11.27
N ASP A 33 2.85 -17.17 -11.78
CA ASP A 33 3.76 -16.39 -12.60
C ASP A 33 3.21 -16.05 -13.99
N ASP A 34 2.12 -16.69 -14.39
CA ASP A 34 1.33 -16.36 -15.60
C ASP A 34 0.33 -15.22 -15.38
N ILE A 35 -0.05 -14.93 -14.13
CA ILE A 35 -1.05 -13.91 -13.77
C ILE A 35 -0.48 -12.76 -12.92
N VAL A 36 0.73 -12.93 -12.37
CA VAL A 36 1.45 -11.89 -11.61
C VAL A 36 2.78 -11.61 -12.28
N THR A 37 2.94 -10.41 -12.81
CA THR A 37 4.19 -9.94 -13.38
C THR A 37 4.97 -9.12 -12.35
N HIS A 38 6.30 -9.01 -12.56
CA HIS A 38 7.18 -8.31 -11.62
C HIS A 38 8.07 -7.34 -12.39
N ARG A 39 8.06 -6.09 -11.97
CA ARG A 39 8.86 -5.00 -12.51
C ARG A 39 9.77 -4.42 -11.43
N ALA A 40 11.07 -4.36 -11.73
CA ALA A 40 12.03 -3.70 -10.87
C ALA A 40 11.88 -2.18 -10.97
N GLY A 41 11.88 -1.49 -9.84
CA GLY A 41 11.84 -0.03 -9.79
C GLY A 41 11.60 0.51 -8.38
N ASP A 42 11.86 1.79 -8.22
CA ASP A 42 11.59 2.55 -7.00
C ASP A 42 10.25 3.29 -7.15
N ALA A 43 9.30 2.98 -6.29
CA ALA A 43 7.98 3.60 -6.30
C ALA A 43 8.02 5.13 -6.13
N LEU A 44 9.09 5.70 -5.55
CA LEU A 44 9.23 7.14 -5.39
C LEU A 44 9.74 7.85 -6.64
N THR A 45 10.54 7.20 -7.48
CA THR A 45 11.25 7.86 -8.58
C THR A 45 10.88 7.34 -9.96
N ASP A 46 10.61 6.03 -10.08
CA ASP A 46 10.38 5.40 -11.38
C ASP A 46 8.92 5.52 -11.82
N GLU A 47 8.67 5.35 -13.12
CA GLU A 47 7.33 5.34 -13.70
C GLU A 47 6.46 4.26 -13.06
N LEU A 48 5.27 4.63 -12.60
CA LEU A 48 4.33 3.66 -12.00
C LEU A 48 3.56 2.86 -13.05
N GLY A 49 3.57 3.29 -14.31
CA GLY A 49 2.72 2.73 -15.37
C GLY A 49 1.40 3.48 -15.50
N THR A 50 0.44 2.91 -16.24
CA THR A 50 -0.86 3.54 -16.53
C THR A 50 -1.99 2.51 -16.56
N ASP A 51 -3.22 2.99 -16.51
CA ASP A 51 -4.45 2.24 -16.75
C ASP A 51 -4.71 1.12 -15.73
N TYR A 52 -4.29 1.32 -14.49
CA TYR A 52 -4.63 0.40 -13.40
C TYR A 52 -6.04 0.68 -12.86
N ASP A 53 -6.83 -0.37 -12.70
CA ASP A 53 -8.13 -0.28 -12.01
C ASP A 53 -7.95 -0.19 -10.50
N VAL A 54 -6.88 -0.79 -9.99
CA VAL A 54 -6.52 -0.77 -8.57
C VAL A 54 -5.02 -0.63 -8.41
N ILE A 55 -4.60 0.29 -7.53
CA ILE A 55 -3.23 0.36 -7.02
C ILE A 55 -3.27 0.00 -5.53
N PHE A 56 -2.47 -0.99 -5.15
CA PHE A 56 -2.38 -1.47 -3.78
C PHE A 56 -1.00 -1.15 -3.19
N LEU A 57 -0.99 -0.39 -2.10
CA LEU A 57 0.20 -0.05 -1.33
C LEU A 57 0.20 -0.86 -0.04
N GLY A 58 0.96 -1.95 -0.02
CA GLY A 58 0.99 -2.87 1.11
C GLY A 58 2.25 -2.73 1.95
N ASN A 59 2.12 -2.29 3.19
CA ASN A 59 3.23 -2.14 4.13
C ASN A 59 4.41 -1.33 3.58
N ILE A 60 4.13 -0.22 2.91
CA ILE A 60 5.15 0.60 2.28
C ILE A 60 5.14 2.06 2.75
N VAL A 61 3.97 2.61 3.10
CA VAL A 61 3.88 4.06 3.39
C VAL A 61 4.62 4.44 4.68
N HIS A 62 4.80 3.50 5.61
CA HIS A 62 5.58 3.71 6.82
C HIS A 62 7.10 3.85 6.57
N HIS A 63 7.59 3.51 5.38
CA HIS A 63 8.99 3.74 5.00
C HIS A 63 9.27 5.17 4.55
N PHE A 64 8.25 5.95 4.21
CA PHE A 64 8.37 7.25 3.57
C PHE A 64 7.92 8.38 4.47
N ALA A 65 8.57 9.54 4.33
CA ALA A 65 8.12 10.77 4.97
C ALA A 65 6.75 11.22 4.40
N PRO A 66 5.97 12.04 5.14
CA PRO A 66 4.65 12.48 4.70
C PRO A 66 4.64 13.13 3.31
N GLU A 67 5.66 13.93 3.00
CA GLU A 67 5.81 14.62 1.71
C GLU A 67 6.04 13.63 0.57
N GLN A 68 6.81 12.57 0.82
CA GLN A 68 7.05 11.49 -0.15
C GLN A 68 5.78 10.68 -0.39
N ASN A 69 5.02 10.38 0.68
CA ASN A 69 3.72 9.72 0.56
C ASN A 69 2.74 10.55 -0.25
N LEU A 70 2.64 11.85 0.00
CA LEU A 70 1.79 12.75 -0.80
C LEU A 70 2.22 12.78 -2.27
N ALA A 71 3.52 12.80 -2.56
CA ALA A 71 4.03 12.76 -3.94
C ALA A 71 3.70 11.41 -4.62
N LEU A 72 3.92 10.28 -3.93
CA LEU A 72 3.57 8.95 -4.41
C LEU A 72 2.08 8.83 -4.72
N LEU A 73 1.20 9.30 -3.84
CA LEU A 73 -0.24 9.24 -4.02
C LEU A 73 -0.72 10.08 -5.22
N ARG A 74 -0.12 11.24 -5.49
CA ARG A 74 -0.42 12.03 -6.70
C ARG A 74 0.01 11.29 -7.97
N ARG A 75 1.17 10.63 -7.95
CA ARG A 75 1.66 9.82 -9.08
C ARG A 75 0.78 8.58 -9.30
N ALA A 76 0.42 7.90 -8.22
CA ALA A 76 -0.50 6.77 -8.26
C ALA A 76 -1.87 7.16 -8.86
N LYS A 77 -2.39 8.34 -8.49
CA LYS A 77 -3.64 8.86 -9.09
C LYS A 77 -3.54 9.02 -10.61
N ASN A 78 -2.38 9.45 -11.11
CA ASN A 78 -2.18 9.60 -12.55
C ASN A 78 -2.10 8.26 -13.28
N ALA A 79 -1.65 7.21 -12.62
CA ALA A 79 -1.54 5.86 -13.14
C ALA A 79 -2.87 5.07 -13.12
N LEU A 80 -3.87 5.53 -12.35
CA LEU A 80 -5.19 4.91 -12.28
C LEU A 80 -6.07 5.26 -13.48
N THR A 81 -6.92 4.31 -13.87
CA THR A 81 -8.07 4.55 -14.76
C THR A 81 -9.04 5.56 -14.13
N PRO A 82 -9.94 6.19 -14.93
CA PRO A 82 -11.03 6.99 -14.37
C PRO A 82 -11.83 6.16 -13.35
N ARG A 83 -12.02 6.72 -12.15
CA ARG A 83 -12.66 6.07 -11.00
C ARG A 83 -11.92 4.82 -10.47
N GLY A 84 -10.67 4.59 -10.88
CA GLY A 84 -9.81 3.56 -10.31
C GLY A 84 -9.61 3.76 -8.80
N THR A 85 -9.29 2.69 -8.11
CA THR A 85 -9.19 2.66 -6.64
C THR A 85 -7.74 2.59 -6.19
N ILE A 86 -7.38 3.40 -5.21
CA ILE A 86 -6.18 3.16 -4.41
C ILE A 86 -6.55 2.46 -3.11
N ALA A 87 -5.71 1.54 -2.66
CA ALA A 87 -5.87 0.86 -1.38
C ALA A 87 -4.52 0.83 -0.67
N ILE A 88 -4.50 1.27 0.58
CA ILE A 88 -3.34 1.26 1.48
C ILE A 88 -3.61 0.25 2.57
N TRP A 89 -2.74 -0.75 2.71
CA TRP A 89 -2.78 -1.70 3.82
C TRP A 89 -1.56 -1.50 4.70
N GLU A 90 -1.82 -1.22 5.98
CA GLU A 90 -0.76 -0.93 6.96
C GLU A 90 -1.07 -1.49 8.34
N VAL A 91 -0.05 -1.53 9.18
CA VAL A 91 -0.22 -1.59 10.63
C VAL A 91 -0.42 -0.15 11.12
N GLU A 92 -1.53 0.10 11.80
CA GLU A 92 -1.89 1.41 12.31
C GLU A 92 -1.13 1.70 13.63
N GLN A 93 -0.66 2.93 13.78
CA GLN A 93 -0.23 3.41 15.10
C GLN A 93 -1.48 3.68 15.95
N PRO A 94 -1.58 3.11 17.17
CA PRO A 94 -2.68 3.43 18.08
C PRO A 94 -2.74 4.93 18.33
N GLY A 95 -3.93 5.50 18.24
CA GLY A 95 -4.16 6.91 18.53
C GLY A 95 -3.95 7.25 20.03
N PRO A 96 -3.82 8.53 20.39
CA PRO A 96 -3.72 8.96 21.78
C PRO A 96 -4.92 8.46 22.60
N GLY A 97 -4.68 7.74 23.70
CA GLY A 97 -5.73 7.20 24.56
C GLY A 97 -6.34 5.88 24.13
N ALA A 98 -5.85 5.25 23.05
CA ALA A 98 -6.19 3.87 22.72
C ALA A 98 -5.70 2.92 23.84
N GLU A 99 -6.42 1.80 24.03
CA GLU A 99 -5.90 0.71 24.87
C GLU A 99 -4.55 0.23 24.31
N ALA A 100 -3.63 -0.12 25.24
CA ALA A 100 -2.30 -0.57 24.87
C ALA A 100 -2.40 -1.80 23.93
N ASP A 101 -1.96 -1.61 22.70
CA ASP A 101 -1.79 -2.68 21.72
C ASP A 101 -0.32 -3.07 21.64
N ILE A 102 0.05 -4.11 22.39
CA ILE A 102 1.43 -4.60 22.46
C ILE A 102 2.00 -4.89 21.06
N VAL A 103 1.17 -5.36 20.13
CA VAL A 103 1.58 -5.69 18.76
C VAL A 103 1.82 -4.39 17.97
N GLY A 104 0.87 -3.46 17.99
CA GLY A 104 1.02 -2.16 17.34
C GLY A 104 2.19 -1.36 17.87
N ASP A 105 2.38 -1.34 19.19
CA ASP A 105 3.49 -0.65 19.85
C ASP A 105 4.85 -1.27 19.50
N ALA A 106 4.93 -2.62 19.44
CA ALA A 106 6.13 -3.33 19.02
C ALA A 106 6.50 -3.04 17.56
N PHE A 107 5.52 -3.02 16.65
CA PHE A 107 5.72 -2.64 15.25
C PHE A 107 6.12 -1.17 15.12
N ALA A 108 5.49 -0.26 15.86
CA ALA A 108 5.86 1.15 15.86
C ALA A 108 7.32 1.35 16.30
N LEU A 109 7.75 0.63 17.34
CA LEU A 109 9.15 0.64 17.79
C LEU A 109 10.09 0.05 16.73
N TYR A 110 9.74 -1.10 16.17
CA TYR A 110 10.52 -1.77 15.12
C TYR A 110 10.75 -0.84 13.93
N PHE A 111 9.70 -0.25 13.37
CA PHE A 111 9.83 0.65 12.22
C PHE A 111 10.55 1.95 12.54
N ARG A 112 10.44 2.44 13.77
CA ARG A 112 11.22 3.60 14.21
C ARG A 112 12.72 3.34 14.28
N LEU A 113 13.12 2.08 14.51
CA LEU A 113 14.52 1.65 14.55
C LEU A 113 15.06 1.25 13.17
N THR A 114 14.22 0.77 12.27
CA THR A 114 14.63 0.18 10.98
C THR A 114 14.28 1.03 9.77
N SER A 115 13.47 2.08 9.93
CA SER A 115 13.00 2.96 8.87
C SER A 115 13.42 4.41 9.14
N THR A 116 13.45 5.23 8.09
CA THR A 116 13.67 6.69 8.22
C THR A 116 12.39 7.44 8.57
N SER A 117 11.28 6.74 8.68
CA SER A 117 9.96 7.29 8.96
C SER A 117 9.30 6.63 10.18
N ARG A 118 8.00 6.50 10.19
CA ARG A 118 7.23 5.96 11.31
C ARG A 118 5.96 5.27 10.85
N VAL A 119 5.35 4.50 11.72
CA VAL A 119 3.97 4.08 11.55
C VAL A 119 3.04 5.30 11.65
N TYR A 120 2.07 5.37 10.80
CA TYR A 120 1.08 6.45 10.72
C TYR A 120 -0.29 5.99 11.22
N THR A 121 -1.12 6.94 11.63
CA THR A 121 -2.53 6.63 11.93
C THR A 121 -3.33 6.45 10.64
N ALA A 122 -4.46 5.78 10.75
CA ALA A 122 -5.39 5.65 9.62
C ALA A 122 -5.92 7.02 9.16
N GLU A 123 -6.12 7.93 10.11
CA GLU A 123 -6.59 9.30 9.85
C GLU A 123 -5.56 10.12 9.07
N GLU A 124 -4.27 9.96 9.36
CA GLU A 124 -3.19 10.61 8.59
C GLU A 124 -3.21 10.11 7.14
N SER A 125 -3.26 8.79 6.95
CA SER A 125 -3.28 8.17 5.61
C SER A 125 -4.55 8.53 4.83
N ALA A 126 -5.70 8.56 5.48
CA ALA A 126 -6.95 9.02 4.88
C ALA A 126 -6.91 10.50 4.51
N GLY A 127 -6.30 11.33 5.36
CA GLY A 127 -6.05 12.74 5.09
C GLY A 127 -5.18 12.96 3.86
N TRP A 128 -4.14 12.15 3.66
CA TRP A 128 -3.32 12.23 2.45
C TRP A 128 -4.08 11.86 1.18
N LEU A 129 -4.93 10.83 1.22
CA LEU A 129 -5.79 10.48 0.10
C LEU A 129 -6.70 11.66 -0.26
N SER A 130 -7.38 12.24 0.72
CA SER A 130 -8.25 13.40 0.51
C SER A 130 -7.47 14.61 -0.03
N ALA A 131 -6.30 14.91 0.53
CA ALA A 131 -5.44 16.03 0.11
C ALA A 131 -4.85 15.85 -1.30
N THR A 132 -4.79 14.61 -1.80
CA THR A 132 -4.33 14.30 -3.16
C THR A 132 -5.48 14.10 -4.15
N GLY A 133 -6.72 14.39 -3.72
CA GLY A 133 -7.91 14.44 -4.56
C GLY A 133 -8.54 13.08 -4.84
N TYR A 134 -8.38 12.13 -3.94
CA TYR A 134 -9.22 10.92 -3.92
C TYR A 134 -10.53 11.23 -3.20
N GLU A 135 -11.59 10.63 -3.67
CA GLU A 135 -12.96 10.71 -3.13
C GLU A 135 -13.38 9.39 -2.48
N ASP A 136 -14.52 9.39 -1.78
CA ASP A 136 -15.08 8.20 -1.12
C ASP A 136 -14.07 7.49 -0.21
N VAL A 137 -13.24 8.25 0.52
CA VAL A 137 -12.20 7.69 1.38
C VAL A 137 -12.82 6.93 2.53
N GLN A 138 -12.46 5.65 2.67
CA GLN A 138 -12.96 4.74 3.69
C GLN A 138 -11.81 4.13 4.48
N VAL A 139 -12.03 3.93 5.76
CA VAL A 139 -11.11 3.25 6.68
C VAL A 139 -11.79 2.01 7.23
N SER A 140 -11.12 0.86 7.10
CA SER A 140 -11.60 -0.42 7.62
C SER A 140 -10.50 -1.08 8.46
N ARG A 141 -10.79 -1.35 9.74
CA ARG A 141 -9.86 -2.05 10.63
C ARG A 141 -10.12 -3.55 10.60
N SER A 142 -9.06 -4.34 10.51
CA SER A 142 -9.17 -5.79 10.43
C SER A 142 -9.40 -6.41 11.79
N SER A 143 -10.43 -7.23 11.93
CA SER A 143 -10.63 -8.08 13.11
C SER A 143 -9.72 -9.31 13.13
N MET A 144 -9.14 -9.68 11.98
CA MET A 144 -8.29 -10.87 11.82
C MET A 144 -6.80 -10.57 11.94
N SER A 145 -6.41 -9.29 11.82
CA SER A 145 -5.02 -8.84 11.92
C SER A 145 -4.97 -7.69 12.90
N PRO A 146 -4.59 -7.93 14.18
CA PRO A 146 -4.48 -6.87 15.17
C PRO A 146 -3.62 -5.72 14.65
N GLY A 147 -4.12 -4.48 14.79
CA GLY A 147 -3.48 -3.28 14.25
C GLY A 147 -3.55 -3.12 12.72
N GLY A 148 -4.06 -4.11 11.98
CA GLY A 148 -4.17 -4.03 10.53
C GLY A 148 -5.30 -3.08 10.09
N VAL A 149 -4.98 -2.13 9.20
CA VAL A 149 -5.94 -1.17 8.65
C VAL A 149 -5.85 -1.12 7.13
N LEU A 150 -7.01 -1.06 6.50
CA LEU A 150 -7.17 -0.80 5.07
C LEU A 150 -7.79 0.59 4.89
N ILE A 151 -7.11 1.45 4.16
CA ILE A 151 -7.60 2.76 3.76
C ILE A 151 -7.75 2.74 2.23
N ALA A 152 -8.93 3.05 1.73
CA ALA A 152 -9.19 3.06 0.29
C ALA A 152 -9.86 4.36 -0.15
N GLY A 153 -9.58 4.78 -1.39
CA GLY A 153 -10.19 5.95 -2.00
C GLY A 153 -10.30 5.79 -3.50
N ARG A 154 -11.21 6.51 -4.14
CA ARG A 154 -11.43 6.51 -5.59
C ARG A 154 -10.79 7.72 -6.25
N SER A 155 -10.22 7.52 -7.43
CA SER A 155 -9.79 8.62 -8.27
C SER A 155 -11.00 9.44 -8.75
N ALA A 156 -10.95 10.76 -8.57
CA ALA A 156 -11.99 11.71 -9.02
C ALA A 156 -11.90 12.05 -10.52
N LYS A 157 -11.17 11.26 -11.32
CA LYS A 157 -11.07 11.46 -12.78
C LYS A 157 -12.31 10.97 -13.51
#